data_b47d9dee97cb33f45d21c2d554aaef28
#
_entry.id   b47d9dee97cb33f45d21c2d554aaef28
#
_cell.length_a   1.000
_cell.length_b   1.000
_cell.length_c   1.000
_cell.angle_alpha   90.00
_cell.angle_beta   90.00
_cell.angle_gamma   90.00
#
_symmetry.space_group_name_H-M   'P 1'
#
loop_
_entity.id
_entity.type
_entity.pdbx_description
1 polymer ?
#
loop_
_entity_poly.entity_id
_entity_poly.type
_entity_poly.pdbx_seq_one_letter_code
_entity_poly.pdbx_strand_id
1 'polypeptide(L)'
;MSNTVVDQVVVDGLAVLKIVKHCREGLPNLVSGALLGLDQRGVLEITHSFPGISTASADGGPAAEANAEDDQQYQLDMMTSLREVNVDNNRVGWYQSMFYGNFNNFQIVEALQQYHENIPNSIVLLYDPIQTANGSLTLRAFRLSDKFLNLSKRGDAGSIDFIPPSEILEELPIKIRNPGLINALLFDMKRNASLSCDFERLDLSTNPYLEKNLEYLCGWVDDLSEEQYKYKNVLQPKRADDWRRKQGDFDNKEAPDRLLSLLLSNQISQYCSQIHEFTGRSFGKLFLAGSMQRSIQDS
;
A
#
# COMPACT_ATOMS: atom_id res chain seq x y z
N MET A 1 -20.78 -10.72 -19.15
CA MET A 1 -19.33 -10.93 -19.13
C MET A 1 -19.01 -11.59 -17.80
N SER A 2 -18.41 -12.78 -17.79
CA SER A 2 -18.03 -13.47 -16.55
C SER A 2 -16.97 -12.62 -15.85
N ASN A 3 -17.29 -12.12 -14.66
CA ASN A 3 -16.35 -11.41 -13.79
C ASN A 3 -15.29 -12.45 -13.36
N THR A 4 -14.22 -12.58 -14.15
CA THR A 4 -13.09 -13.41 -13.77
C THR A 4 -12.31 -12.65 -12.70
N VAL A 5 -12.11 -13.30 -11.57
CA VAL A 5 -11.33 -12.77 -10.46
C VAL A 5 -9.90 -12.52 -10.96
N VAL A 6 -9.29 -11.39 -10.60
CA VAL A 6 -7.91 -11.08 -10.95
C VAL A 6 -6.97 -11.86 -10.05
N ASP A 7 -6.11 -12.68 -10.65
CA ASP A 7 -5.13 -13.50 -9.94
C ASP A 7 -3.71 -12.94 -10.02
N GLN A 8 -3.42 -12.09 -11.01
CA GLN A 8 -2.09 -11.55 -11.26
C GLN A 8 -2.16 -10.13 -11.84
N VAL A 9 -1.18 -9.30 -11.46
CA VAL A 9 -0.99 -7.95 -12.01
C VAL A 9 0.27 -7.93 -12.85
N VAL A 10 0.15 -7.49 -14.09
CA VAL A 10 1.29 -7.25 -14.98
C VAL A 10 1.45 -5.75 -15.17
N VAL A 11 2.60 -5.21 -14.81
CA VAL A 11 2.87 -3.77 -14.88
C VAL A 11 3.95 -3.52 -15.94
N ASP A 12 3.68 -2.63 -16.86
CA ASP A 12 4.69 -2.20 -17.82
C ASP A 12 5.78 -1.37 -17.15
N GLY A 13 7.03 -1.61 -17.51
CA GLY A 13 8.18 -0.93 -16.90
C GLY A 13 8.12 0.59 -17.01
N LEU A 14 7.49 1.14 -18.06
CA LEU A 14 7.25 2.58 -18.20
C LEU A 14 6.32 3.11 -17.09
N ALA A 15 5.25 2.37 -16.78
CA ALA A 15 4.33 2.75 -15.71
C ALA A 15 5.05 2.72 -14.36
N VAL A 16 5.87 1.69 -14.08
CA VAL A 16 6.69 1.61 -12.87
C VAL A 16 7.64 2.80 -12.77
N LEU A 17 8.35 3.15 -13.83
CA LEU A 17 9.28 4.29 -13.82
C LEU A 17 8.58 5.62 -13.54
N LYS A 18 7.38 5.84 -14.11
CA LYS A 18 6.57 7.03 -13.85
C LYS A 18 6.14 7.10 -12.39
N ILE A 19 5.68 5.99 -11.82
CA ILE A 19 5.28 5.89 -10.40
C ILE A 19 6.46 6.18 -9.49
N VAL A 20 7.59 5.50 -9.70
CA VAL A 20 8.81 5.69 -8.89
C VAL A 20 9.28 7.13 -8.96
N LYS A 21 9.31 7.74 -10.15
CA LYS A 21 9.70 9.13 -10.32
C LYS A 21 8.78 10.07 -9.54
N HIS A 22 7.46 9.96 -9.75
CA HIS A 22 6.48 10.81 -9.08
C HIS A 22 6.54 10.68 -7.55
N CYS A 23 6.62 9.44 -7.03
CA CYS A 23 6.72 9.21 -5.59
C CYS A 23 8.03 9.74 -4.98
N ARG A 24 9.13 9.75 -5.73
CA ARG A 24 10.40 10.32 -5.26
C ARG A 24 10.40 11.85 -5.29
N GLU A 25 9.80 12.45 -6.32
CA GLU A 25 9.67 13.90 -6.45
C GLU A 25 8.72 14.49 -5.39
N GLY A 26 7.72 13.72 -4.97
CA GLY A 26 6.74 14.12 -3.96
C GLY A 26 7.23 14.04 -2.51
N LEU A 27 8.38 13.44 -2.24
CA LEU A 27 8.91 13.34 -0.87
C LEU A 27 9.07 14.75 -0.23
N PRO A 28 8.67 14.94 1.02
CA PRO A 28 8.20 13.97 2.04
C PRO A 28 6.70 13.70 2.03
N ASN A 29 5.93 14.25 1.09
CA ASN A 29 4.49 14.13 1.07
C ASN A 29 4.03 12.79 0.47
N LEU A 30 2.88 12.29 0.91
CA LEU A 30 2.22 11.16 0.26
C LEU A 30 1.60 11.64 -1.05
N VAL A 31 1.86 10.91 -2.12
CA VAL A 31 1.33 11.21 -3.46
C VAL A 31 0.54 10.03 -4.00
N SER A 32 -0.45 10.34 -4.82
CA SER A 32 -1.29 9.34 -5.48
C SER A 32 -1.47 9.67 -6.95
N GLY A 33 -1.96 8.73 -7.73
CA GLY A 33 -2.29 8.94 -9.13
C GLY A 33 -3.05 7.75 -9.72
N ALA A 34 -3.56 7.92 -10.92
CA ALA A 34 -4.38 6.93 -11.59
C ALA A 34 -3.55 5.85 -12.30
N LEU A 35 -4.10 4.64 -12.35
CA LEU A 35 -3.60 3.52 -13.12
C LEU A 35 -4.53 3.24 -14.30
N LEU A 36 -3.94 3.07 -15.48
CA LEU A 36 -4.63 2.75 -16.71
C LEU A 36 -4.18 1.39 -17.23
N GLY A 37 -5.13 0.63 -17.78
CA GLY A 37 -4.81 -0.69 -18.29
C GLY A 37 -6.01 -1.47 -18.77
N LEU A 38 -5.83 -2.77 -18.86
CA LEU A 38 -6.80 -3.72 -19.40
C LEU A 38 -6.93 -4.94 -18.48
N ASP A 39 -8.16 -5.39 -18.27
CA ASP A 39 -8.44 -6.68 -17.62
C ASP A 39 -8.58 -7.76 -18.69
N GLN A 40 -7.67 -8.72 -18.71
CA GLN A 40 -7.66 -9.84 -19.64
C GLN A 40 -7.67 -11.17 -18.91
N ARG A 41 -8.84 -11.79 -18.80
CA ARG A 41 -8.99 -13.19 -18.33
C ARG A 41 -8.31 -13.50 -16.97
N GLY A 42 -8.46 -12.60 -15.99
CA GLY A 42 -7.87 -12.78 -14.66
C GLY A 42 -6.45 -12.21 -14.53
N VAL A 43 -5.89 -11.63 -15.58
CA VAL A 43 -4.64 -10.88 -15.55
C VAL A 43 -4.95 -9.40 -15.77
N LEU A 44 -4.59 -8.57 -14.81
CA LEU A 44 -4.73 -7.13 -14.91
C LEU A 44 -3.44 -6.53 -15.48
N GLU A 45 -3.48 -6.03 -16.69
CA GLU A 45 -2.34 -5.36 -17.32
C GLU A 45 -2.41 -3.85 -17.06
N ILE A 46 -1.38 -3.31 -16.41
CA ILE A 46 -1.20 -1.86 -16.19
C ILE A 46 -0.21 -1.36 -17.23
N THR A 47 -0.71 -0.61 -18.20
CA THR A 47 0.08 -0.10 -19.31
C THR A 47 0.60 1.31 -19.05
N HIS A 48 -0.19 2.14 -18.40
CA HIS A 48 0.12 3.55 -18.14
C HIS A 48 -0.27 4.00 -16.74
N SER A 49 0.35 5.07 -16.29
CA SER A 49 0.00 5.79 -15.06
C SER A 49 0.18 7.28 -15.26
N PHE A 50 -0.60 8.07 -14.55
CA PHE A 50 -0.43 9.52 -14.49
C PHE A 50 -0.63 10.02 -13.06
N PRO A 51 0.07 11.11 -12.66
CA PRO A 51 -0.05 11.67 -11.33
C PRO A 51 -1.45 12.27 -11.09
N GLY A 52 -1.94 12.18 -9.86
CA GLY A 52 -3.07 12.99 -9.39
C GLY A 52 -2.59 14.36 -8.93
N ILE A 53 -3.49 15.31 -8.85
CA ILE A 53 -3.19 16.59 -8.21
C ILE A 53 -3.10 16.30 -6.71
N SER A 54 -1.92 16.47 -6.13
CA SER A 54 -1.70 16.22 -4.71
C SER A 54 -2.43 17.26 -3.87
N THR A 55 -3.61 16.89 -3.37
CA THR A 55 -4.27 17.67 -2.32
C THR A 55 -3.87 17.12 -0.96
N ALA A 56 -2.65 17.40 -0.55
CA ALA A 56 -2.16 17.09 0.80
C ALA A 56 -2.70 18.07 1.84
N SER A 57 -4.01 18.29 1.85
CA SER A 57 -4.69 19.02 2.93
C SER A 57 -5.68 18.07 3.60
N ALA A 58 -5.23 17.45 4.71
CA ALA A 58 -6.05 16.64 5.58
C ALA A 58 -7.10 17.46 6.38
N ASP A 59 -7.22 18.75 6.09
CA ASP A 59 -8.22 19.62 6.70
C ASP A 59 -9.47 19.66 5.81
N GLY A 60 -10.54 19.03 6.27
CA GLY A 60 -11.88 19.01 5.64
C GLY A 60 -12.56 20.38 5.62
N GLY A 61 -11.91 21.40 5.05
CA GLY A 61 -12.47 22.73 4.86
C GLY A 61 -13.07 22.90 3.45
N PRO A 62 -13.82 23.98 3.18
CA PRO A 62 -14.41 24.26 1.87
C PRO A 62 -13.40 24.33 0.72
N ALA A 63 -12.11 24.50 1.00
CA ALA A 63 -11.02 24.38 0.05
C ALA A 63 -10.76 22.93 -0.40
N ALA A 64 -11.16 21.94 0.37
CA ALA A 64 -10.99 20.52 0.02
C ALA A 64 -12.01 20.09 -1.05
N GLU A 65 -13.23 20.62 -1.01
CA GLU A 65 -14.27 20.34 -2.03
C GLU A 65 -13.89 20.94 -3.38
N ALA A 66 -13.44 22.20 -3.40
CA ALA A 66 -13.00 22.86 -4.63
C ALA A 66 -11.79 22.13 -5.27
N ASN A 67 -10.85 21.66 -4.45
CA ASN A 67 -9.71 20.88 -4.92
C ASN A 67 -10.14 19.51 -5.48
N ALA A 68 -11.20 18.90 -4.94
CA ALA A 68 -11.71 17.62 -5.44
C ALA A 68 -12.38 17.76 -6.83
N GLU A 69 -13.06 18.86 -7.09
CA GLU A 69 -13.63 19.17 -8.42
C GLU A 69 -12.52 19.41 -9.45
N ASP A 70 -11.48 20.18 -9.08
CA ASP A 70 -10.33 20.42 -9.94
C ASP A 70 -9.56 19.13 -10.26
N ASP A 71 -9.41 18.20 -9.30
CA ASP A 71 -8.78 16.91 -9.53
C ASP A 71 -9.60 16.03 -10.47
N GLN A 72 -10.92 16.03 -10.33
CA GLN A 72 -11.80 15.28 -11.25
C GLN A 72 -11.73 15.84 -12.67
N GLN A 73 -11.76 17.16 -12.83
CA GLN A 73 -11.64 17.80 -14.14
C GLN A 73 -10.29 17.49 -14.79
N TYR A 74 -9.20 17.62 -14.02
CA TYR A 74 -7.85 17.26 -14.49
C TYR A 74 -7.77 15.79 -14.95
N GLN A 75 -8.37 14.89 -14.21
CA GLN A 75 -8.41 13.46 -14.58
C GLN A 75 -9.15 13.23 -15.90
N LEU A 76 -10.28 13.90 -16.12
CA LEU A 76 -11.05 13.83 -17.36
C LEU A 76 -10.25 14.38 -18.55
N ASP A 77 -9.63 15.54 -18.39
CA ASP A 77 -8.81 16.17 -19.41
C ASP A 77 -7.59 15.30 -19.78
N MET A 78 -6.94 14.71 -18.76
CA MET A 78 -5.83 13.80 -18.99
C MET A 78 -6.26 12.54 -19.73
N MET A 79 -7.39 11.94 -19.34
CA MET A 79 -7.91 10.75 -20.02
C MET A 79 -8.32 11.06 -21.48
N THR A 80 -8.84 12.25 -21.74
CA THR A 80 -9.18 12.69 -23.10
C THR A 80 -7.91 12.85 -23.94
N SER A 81 -6.89 13.52 -23.40
CA SER A 81 -5.59 13.69 -24.07
C SER A 81 -4.89 12.36 -24.36
N LEU A 82 -4.96 11.39 -23.42
CA LEU A 82 -4.40 10.05 -23.63
C LEU A 82 -5.16 9.25 -24.70
N ARG A 83 -6.47 9.44 -24.80
CA ARG A 83 -7.28 8.85 -25.87
C ARG A 83 -6.87 9.38 -27.25
N GLU A 84 -6.57 10.67 -27.38
CA GLU A 84 -6.11 11.26 -28.64
C GLU A 84 -4.77 10.68 -29.11
N VAL A 85 -3.93 10.23 -28.17
CA VAL A 85 -2.63 9.61 -28.45
C VAL A 85 -2.75 8.08 -28.63
N ASN A 86 -3.97 7.51 -28.66
CA ASN A 86 -4.24 6.09 -28.75
C ASN A 86 -3.60 5.25 -27.61
N VAL A 87 -3.57 5.80 -26.41
CA VAL A 87 -3.17 5.09 -25.21
C VAL A 87 -4.41 4.49 -24.53
N ASP A 88 -4.24 3.32 -23.90
CA ASP A 88 -5.32 2.73 -23.09
C ASP A 88 -5.80 3.71 -22.04
N ASN A 89 -7.09 4.03 -22.08
CA ASN A 89 -7.72 5.01 -21.20
C ASN A 89 -8.67 4.38 -20.19
N ASN A 90 -8.66 3.05 -20.04
CA ASN A 90 -9.47 2.38 -19.06
C ASN A 90 -8.80 2.48 -17.69
N ARG A 91 -9.51 3.07 -16.74
CA ARG A 91 -9.05 3.14 -15.36
C ARG A 91 -9.20 1.78 -14.68
N VAL A 92 -8.11 1.27 -14.10
CA VAL A 92 -8.08 -0.03 -13.42
C VAL A 92 -7.82 0.08 -11.92
N GLY A 93 -7.49 1.27 -11.46
CA GLY A 93 -7.22 1.54 -10.04
C GLY A 93 -6.41 2.81 -9.85
N TRP A 94 -5.69 2.86 -8.73
CA TRP A 94 -4.78 3.97 -8.44
C TRP A 94 -3.48 3.46 -7.81
N TYR A 95 -2.45 4.29 -7.83
CA TYR A 95 -1.24 4.06 -7.03
C TYR A 95 -1.12 5.12 -5.95
N GLN A 96 -0.44 4.76 -4.88
CA GLN A 96 -0.17 5.65 -3.76
C GLN A 96 1.23 5.38 -3.22
N SER A 97 1.94 6.46 -2.82
CA SER A 97 3.15 6.31 -2.04
C SER A 97 2.81 5.93 -0.61
N MET A 98 3.68 5.16 0.00
CA MET A 98 3.61 4.83 1.42
C MET A 98 4.99 4.97 2.03
N PHE A 99 5.05 5.07 3.35
CA PHE A 99 6.30 5.13 4.08
C PHE A 99 6.36 4.01 5.10
N TYR A 100 7.51 3.35 5.17
CA TYR A 100 7.79 2.29 6.13
C TYR A 100 6.77 1.14 6.11
N GLY A 101 6.16 0.86 4.97
CA GLY A 101 5.21 -0.25 4.81
C GLY A 101 3.84 -0.05 5.47
N ASN A 102 3.44 1.18 5.75
CA ASN A 102 2.11 1.48 6.28
C ASN A 102 1.04 1.39 5.20
N PHE A 103 0.49 0.19 4.96
CA PHE A 103 -0.47 -0.07 3.88
C PHE A 103 -1.87 -0.50 4.35
N ASN A 104 -2.02 -0.94 5.61
CA ASN A 104 -3.32 -1.33 6.16
C ASN A 104 -4.06 -0.13 6.78
N ASN A 105 -4.21 0.94 6.02
CA ASN A 105 -4.95 2.10 6.47
C ASN A 105 -6.44 1.94 6.16
N PHE A 106 -7.31 2.31 7.10
CA PHE A 106 -8.77 2.36 6.91
C PHE A 106 -9.16 3.15 5.67
N GLN A 107 -8.48 4.26 5.40
CA GLN A 107 -8.69 5.10 4.22
C GLN A 107 -8.49 4.34 2.90
N ILE A 108 -7.51 3.44 2.83
CA ILE A 108 -7.25 2.62 1.63
C ILE A 108 -8.40 1.62 1.42
N VAL A 109 -8.89 1.01 2.49
CA VAL A 109 -10.02 0.06 2.41
C VAL A 109 -11.30 0.77 1.97
N GLU A 110 -11.59 1.93 2.54
CA GLU A 110 -12.75 2.75 2.16
C GLU A 110 -12.65 3.23 0.71
N ALA A 111 -11.50 3.73 0.30
CA ALA A 111 -11.25 4.11 -1.09
C ALA A 111 -11.42 2.92 -2.04
N LEU A 112 -10.90 1.73 -1.70
CA LEU A 112 -11.10 0.52 -2.50
C LEU A 112 -12.57 0.12 -2.64
N GLN A 113 -13.37 0.30 -1.58
CA GLN A 113 -14.82 0.05 -1.64
C GLN A 113 -15.50 1.00 -2.63
N GLN A 114 -15.23 2.31 -2.53
CA GLN A 114 -15.78 3.32 -3.44
C GLN A 114 -15.34 3.08 -4.89
N TYR A 115 -14.09 2.69 -5.10
CA TYR A 115 -13.59 2.35 -6.44
C TYR A 115 -14.26 1.10 -6.99
N HIS A 116 -14.48 0.07 -6.17
CA HIS A 116 -15.09 -1.18 -6.58
C HIS A 116 -16.55 -1.02 -7.04
N GLU A 117 -17.28 -0.04 -6.53
CA GLU A 117 -18.63 0.28 -6.98
C GLU A 117 -18.65 0.73 -8.45
N ASN A 118 -17.64 1.44 -8.89
CA ASN A 118 -17.53 2.00 -10.23
C ASN A 118 -16.69 1.12 -11.18
N ILE A 119 -15.67 0.47 -10.67
CA ILE A 119 -14.68 -0.29 -11.45
C ILE A 119 -14.58 -1.68 -10.83
N PRO A 120 -15.18 -2.71 -11.44
CA PRO A 120 -15.00 -4.09 -11.00
C PRO A 120 -13.51 -4.46 -11.12
N ASN A 121 -13.00 -5.23 -10.17
CA ASN A 121 -11.59 -5.64 -10.11
C ASN A 121 -10.59 -4.48 -9.91
N SER A 122 -11.02 -3.39 -9.26
CA SER A 122 -10.11 -2.28 -8.93
C SER A 122 -9.00 -2.72 -7.98
N ILE A 123 -7.80 -2.21 -8.22
CA ILE A 123 -6.63 -2.47 -7.39
C ILE A 123 -5.99 -1.17 -6.90
N VAL A 124 -5.29 -1.27 -5.79
CA VAL A 124 -4.34 -0.23 -5.36
C VAL A 124 -2.92 -0.77 -5.47
N LEU A 125 -2.03 0.06 -6.02
CA LEU A 125 -0.62 -0.24 -6.14
C LEU A 125 0.15 0.68 -5.19
N LEU A 126 0.78 0.09 -4.20
CA LEU A 126 1.50 0.81 -3.16
C LEU A 126 3.00 0.73 -3.40
N TYR A 127 3.66 1.88 -3.36
CA TYR A 127 5.09 2.00 -3.55
C TYR A 127 5.75 2.67 -2.34
N ASP A 128 6.82 2.06 -1.81
CA ASP A 128 7.60 2.60 -0.71
C ASP A 128 8.98 3.07 -1.20
N PRO A 129 9.20 4.40 -1.31
CA PRO A 129 10.47 4.95 -1.75
C PRO A 129 11.59 4.73 -0.72
N ILE A 130 11.27 4.69 0.57
CA ILE A 130 12.26 4.53 1.65
C ILE A 130 12.78 3.10 1.69
N GLN A 131 11.89 2.11 1.66
CA GLN A 131 12.30 0.71 1.57
C GLN A 131 13.04 0.41 0.27
N THR A 132 12.63 1.03 -0.83
CA THR A 132 13.32 0.87 -2.12
C THR A 132 14.73 1.45 -2.08
N ALA A 133 14.97 2.55 -1.39
CA ALA A 133 16.31 3.12 -1.20
C ALA A 133 17.24 2.16 -0.44
N ASN A 134 16.69 1.31 0.44
CA ASN A 134 17.46 0.27 1.16
C ASN A 134 17.80 -0.97 0.33
N GLY A 135 17.55 -0.94 -0.99
CA GLY A 135 18.06 -1.91 -1.96
C GLY A 135 17.08 -2.96 -2.46
N SER A 136 15.79 -2.86 -2.12
CA SER A 136 14.74 -3.74 -2.66
C SER A 136 13.56 -2.93 -3.20
N LEU A 137 13.18 -3.14 -4.47
CA LEU A 137 12.00 -2.52 -5.01
C LEU A 137 10.77 -2.99 -4.24
N THR A 138 10.13 -2.07 -3.51
CA THR A 138 8.93 -2.35 -2.74
C THR A 138 7.72 -1.79 -3.46
N LEU A 139 7.15 -2.63 -4.30
CA LEU A 139 5.92 -2.37 -5.06
C LEU A 139 4.95 -3.50 -4.76
N ARG A 140 3.78 -3.18 -4.21
CA ARG A 140 2.78 -4.17 -3.80
C ARG A 140 1.41 -3.82 -4.37
N ALA A 141 0.68 -4.80 -4.84
CA ALA A 141 -0.69 -4.63 -5.34
C ALA A 141 -1.67 -5.30 -4.39
N PHE A 142 -2.73 -4.57 -4.06
CA PHE A 142 -3.79 -5.07 -3.19
C PHE A 142 -5.15 -4.88 -3.84
N ARG A 143 -6.03 -5.82 -3.56
CA ARG A 143 -7.47 -5.72 -3.84
C ARG A 143 -8.27 -6.09 -2.60
N LEU A 144 -9.55 -5.72 -2.58
CA LEU A 144 -10.47 -6.22 -1.56
C LEU A 144 -10.83 -7.67 -1.85
N SER A 145 -10.86 -8.49 -0.80
CA SER A 145 -11.32 -9.87 -0.91
C SER A 145 -12.81 -9.91 -1.24
N ASP A 146 -13.19 -10.86 -2.10
CA ASP A 146 -14.60 -11.09 -2.45
C ASP A 146 -15.44 -11.46 -1.22
N LYS A 147 -14.85 -12.10 -0.23
CA LYS A 147 -15.52 -12.41 1.05
C LYS A 147 -15.89 -11.15 1.80
N PHE A 148 -14.95 -10.21 1.90
CA PHE A 148 -15.18 -8.93 2.57
C PHE A 148 -16.21 -8.09 1.82
N LEU A 149 -16.14 -8.01 0.50
CA LEU A 149 -17.11 -7.29 -0.34
C LEU A 149 -18.53 -7.82 -0.19
N ASN A 150 -18.68 -9.14 -0.11
CA ASN A 150 -20.01 -9.77 0.07
C ASN A 150 -20.62 -9.47 1.45
N LEU A 151 -19.78 -9.38 2.48
CA LEU A 151 -20.22 -9.05 3.85
C LEU A 151 -20.55 -7.56 4.00
N SER A 152 -19.70 -6.70 3.43
CA SER A 152 -19.95 -5.25 3.41
C SER A 152 -21.26 -4.90 2.71
N LYS A 153 -21.59 -5.56 1.59
CA LYS A 153 -22.86 -5.38 0.88
C LYS A 153 -24.07 -5.83 1.68
N ARG A 154 -23.92 -6.79 2.61
CA ARG A 154 -25.02 -7.27 3.47
C ARG A 154 -25.33 -6.36 4.64
N GLY A 155 -24.44 -5.40 4.96
CA GLY A 155 -24.62 -4.46 6.07
C GLY A 155 -24.51 -5.11 7.48
N ASP A 156 -24.04 -6.34 7.54
CA ASP A 156 -23.95 -7.13 8.78
C ASP A 156 -22.61 -6.84 9.46
N ALA A 157 -22.56 -5.75 10.21
CA ALA A 157 -21.36 -5.36 10.95
C ALA A 157 -20.84 -6.46 11.90
N GLY A 158 -21.72 -7.31 12.41
CA GLY A 158 -21.38 -8.47 13.25
C GLY A 158 -20.70 -9.64 12.50
N SER A 159 -20.85 -9.72 11.18
CA SER A 159 -20.25 -10.79 10.39
C SER A 159 -18.79 -10.56 10.03
N ILE A 160 -18.31 -9.33 10.19
CA ILE A 160 -16.89 -8.96 9.96
C ILE A 160 -15.97 -9.68 10.97
N ASP A 161 -16.49 -10.04 12.14
CA ASP A 161 -15.75 -10.78 13.19
C ASP A 161 -15.27 -12.18 12.74
N PHE A 162 -15.86 -12.73 11.70
CA PHE A 162 -15.53 -14.08 11.21
C PHE A 162 -14.45 -14.08 10.11
N ILE A 163 -14.01 -12.87 9.64
CA ILE A 163 -12.95 -12.79 8.65
C ILE A 163 -11.60 -12.65 9.36
N PRO A 164 -10.61 -13.50 9.07
CA PRO A 164 -9.27 -13.27 9.56
C PRO A 164 -8.69 -11.96 8.99
N PRO A 165 -7.90 -11.21 9.76
CA PRO A 165 -7.34 -9.93 9.35
C PRO A 165 -6.59 -9.96 8.02
N SER A 166 -5.94 -11.08 7.71
CA SER A 166 -5.17 -11.30 6.48
C SER A 166 -6.04 -11.48 5.23
N GLU A 167 -7.34 -11.75 5.38
CA GLU A 167 -8.27 -11.98 4.26
C GLU A 167 -9.09 -10.74 3.89
N ILE A 168 -8.87 -9.58 4.50
CA ILE A 168 -9.55 -8.33 4.16
C ILE A 168 -8.97 -7.77 2.86
N LEU A 169 -7.64 -7.64 2.83
CA LEU A 169 -6.86 -7.21 1.67
C LEU A 169 -6.10 -8.41 1.12
N GLU A 170 -6.32 -8.71 -0.15
CA GLU A 170 -5.61 -9.75 -0.88
C GLU A 170 -4.46 -9.13 -1.66
N GLU A 171 -3.24 -9.62 -1.39
CA GLU A 171 -2.06 -9.20 -2.13
C GLU A 171 -1.94 -9.99 -3.43
N LEU A 172 -1.83 -9.29 -4.54
CA LEU A 172 -1.68 -9.87 -5.86
C LEU A 172 -0.21 -9.91 -6.29
N PRO A 173 0.25 -11.02 -6.89
CA PRO A 173 1.61 -11.10 -7.42
C PRO A 173 1.80 -10.14 -8.59
N ILE A 174 2.88 -9.35 -8.52
CA ILE A 174 3.24 -8.38 -9.57
C ILE A 174 4.30 -8.96 -10.48
N LYS A 175 4.09 -8.80 -11.78
CA LYS A 175 5.08 -9.11 -12.81
C LYS A 175 5.37 -7.87 -13.64
N ILE A 176 6.63 -7.46 -13.69
CA ILE A 176 7.05 -6.34 -14.54
C ILE A 176 7.33 -6.86 -15.94
N ARG A 177 6.72 -6.24 -16.95
CA ARG A 177 6.89 -6.56 -18.36
C ARG A 177 7.52 -5.37 -19.09
N ASN A 178 8.46 -5.68 -19.98
CA ASN A 178 9.02 -4.69 -20.90
C ASN A 178 8.93 -5.21 -22.34
N PRO A 179 8.73 -4.34 -23.33
CA PRO A 179 8.90 -4.69 -24.74
C PRO A 179 10.30 -5.22 -25.02
N GLY A 180 10.40 -6.14 -25.99
CA GLY A 180 11.67 -6.80 -26.32
C GLY A 180 12.81 -5.84 -26.67
N LEU A 181 12.51 -4.73 -27.36
CA LEU A 181 13.48 -3.71 -27.71
C LEU A 181 14.05 -2.99 -26.46
N ILE A 182 13.19 -2.70 -25.48
CA ILE A 182 13.61 -2.11 -24.20
C ILE A 182 14.49 -3.10 -23.44
N ASN A 183 14.13 -4.38 -23.40
CA ASN A 183 14.97 -5.41 -22.79
C ASN A 183 16.34 -5.51 -23.43
N ALA A 184 16.43 -5.42 -24.77
CA ALA A 184 17.70 -5.40 -25.48
C ALA A 184 18.55 -4.19 -25.12
N LEU A 185 17.93 -2.99 -25.03
CA LEU A 185 18.61 -1.77 -24.60
C LEU A 185 19.13 -1.88 -23.15
N LEU A 186 18.29 -2.36 -22.24
CA LEU A 186 18.67 -2.55 -20.84
C LEU A 186 19.81 -3.56 -20.69
N PHE A 187 19.81 -4.63 -21.50
CA PHE A 187 20.90 -5.60 -21.54
C PHE A 187 22.21 -4.96 -22.00
N ASP A 188 22.17 -4.14 -23.05
CA ASP A 188 23.37 -3.45 -23.57
C ASP A 188 23.89 -2.42 -22.56
N MET A 189 23.01 -1.64 -21.94
CA MET A 189 23.38 -0.72 -20.87
C MET A 189 24.03 -1.45 -19.68
N LYS A 190 23.47 -2.59 -19.26
CA LYS A 190 24.03 -3.39 -18.16
C LYS A 190 25.41 -3.97 -18.51
N ARG A 191 25.60 -4.39 -19.76
CA ARG A 191 26.90 -4.89 -20.24
C ARG A 191 27.97 -3.80 -20.25
N ASN A 192 27.59 -2.58 -20.61
CA ASN A 192 28.50 -1.44 -20.72
C ASN A 192 28.62 -0.64 -19.41
N ALA A 193 27.81 -0.96 -18.41
CA ALA A 193 27.94 -0.35 -17.08
C ALA A 193 29.28 -0.75 -16.45
N SER A 194 30.11 0.23 -16.13
CA SER A 194 31.27 -0.02 -15.31
C SER A 194 30.81 -0.58 -13.96
N LEU A 195 31.47 -1.62 -13.46
CA LEU A 195 31.27 -2.14 -12.11
C LEU A 195 31.72 -1.06 -11.12
N SER A 196 30.90 -0.04 -10.90
CA SER A 196 31.09 0.85 -9.78
C SER A 196 30.81 0.05 -8.51
N CYS A 197 31.80 -0.11 -7.64
CA CYS A 197 31.59 -0.64 -6.31
C CYS A 197 30.62 0.31 -5.59
N ASP A 198 29.39 -0.14 -5.48
CA ASP A 198 28.36 0.58 -4.76
C ASP A 198 28.55 0.31 -3.25
N PHE A 199 29.40 1.12 -2.63
CA PHE A 199 29.67 1.01 -1.20
C PHE A 199 28.42 1.25 -0.35
N GLU A 200 27.43 1.96 -0.87
CA GLU A 200 26.15 2.18 -0.19
C GLU A 200 25.38 0.86 0.02
N ARG A 201 25.54 -0.11 -0.87
CA ARG A 201 24.94 -1.45 -0.68
C ARG A 201 25.58 -2.25 0.44
N LEU A 202 26.81 -1.92 0.81
CA LEU A 202 27.54 -2.53 1.93
C LEU A 202 27.36 -1.73 3.23
N ASP A 203 26.58 -0.65 3.21
CA ASP A 203 26.27 0.08 4.42
C ASP A 203 25.58 -0.84 5.43
N LEU A 204 26.23 -1.01 6.57
CA LEU A 204 25.76 -1.81 7.70
C LEU A 204 25.08 -0.94 8.76
N SER A 205 25.01 0.38 8.55
CA SER A 205 24.32 1.30 9.46
C SER A 205 22.82 1.12 9.31
N THR A 206 22.26 0.27 10.16
CA THR A 206 20.83 -0.07 10.16
C THR A 206 20.03 0.75 11.16
N ASN A 207 20.73 1.47 12.05
CA ASN A 207 20.13 2.07 13.23
C ASN A 207 18.96 3.04 12.94
N PRO A 208 19.09 4.05 12.06
CA PRO A 208 17.99 5.01 11.87
C PRO A 208 16.76 4.37 11.20
N TYR A 209 16.97 3.39 10.32
CA TYR A 209 15.87 2.68 9.67
C TYR A 209 15.15 1.75 10.66
N LEU A 210 15.91 0.96 11.41
CA LEU A 210 15.38 0.03 12.40
C LEU A 210 14.68 0.77 13.55
N GLU A 211 15.27 1.86 14.03
CA GLU A 211 14.72 2.71 15.09
C GLU A 211 13.33 3.23 14.69
N LYS A 212 13.22 3.86 13.53
CA LYS A 212 11.94 4.34 13.02
C LYS A 212 10.91 3.23 12.83
N ASN A 213 11.34 2.08 12.34
CA ASN A 213 10.47 0.93 12.20
C ASN A 213 9.92 0.46 13.56
N LEU A 214 10.75 0.44 14.58
CA LEU A 214 10.32 0.06 15.94
C LEU A 214 9.41 1.12 16.56
N GLU A 215 9.66 2.41 16.33
CA GLU A 215 8.76 3.49 16.78
C GLU A 215 7.35 3.32 16.21
N TYR A 216 7.22 3.09 14.89
CA TYR A 216 5.93 2.85 14.25
C TYR A 216 5.25 1.59 14.80
N LEU A 217 6.02 0.51 15.01
CA LEU A 217 5.48 -0.72 15.59
C LEU A 217 4.91 -0.48 17.00
N CYS A 218 5.65 0.26 17.84
CA CYS A 218 5.17 0.62 19.18
C CYS A 218 3.89 1.45 19.09
N GLY A 219 3.83 2.47 18.22
CA GLY A 219 2.64 3.28 18.02
C GLY A 219 1.41 2.42 17.64
N TRP A 220 1.54 1.52 16.68
CA TRP A 220 0.41 0.66 16.28
C TRP A 220 0.00 -0.36 17.35
N VAL A 221 0.94 -0.83 18.17
CA VAL A 221 0.61 -1.70 19.31
C VAL A 221 -0.17 -0.90 20.37
N ASP A 222 0.20 0.36 20.61
CA ASP A 222 -0.51 1.24 21.52
C ASP A 222 -1.94 1.54 21.01
N ASP A 223 -2.08 1.87 19.72
CA ASP A 223 -3.38 2.08 19.06
C ASP A 223 -4.27 0.83 19.15
N LEU A 224 -3.71 -0.35 18.88
CA LEU A 224 -4.43 -1.62 19.01
C LEU A 224 -4.87 -1.88 20.45
N SER A 225 -4.00 -1.59 21.42
CA SER A 225 -4.30 -1.76 22.85
C SER A 225 -5.45 -0.82 23.28
N GLU A 226 -5.45 0.41 22.78
CA GLU A 226 -6.52 1.38 23.05
C GLU A 226 -7.86 0.90 22.47
N GLU A 227 -7.88 0.46 21.22
CA GLU A 227 -9.10 -0.06 20.58
C GLU A 227 -9.61 -1.35 21.28
N GLN A 228 -8.74 -2.25 21.67
CA GLN A 228 -9.12 -3.43 22.46
C GLN A 228 -9.67 -3.05 23.83
N TYR A 229 -9.14 -2.01 24.47
CA TYR A 229 -9.67 -1.52 25.73
C TYR A 229 -11.06 -0.91 25.57
N LYS A 230 -11.31 -0.13 24.52
CA LYS A 230 -12.64 0.40 24.18
C LYS A 230 -13.63 -0.76 23.96
N TYR A 231 -13.23 -1.77 23.21
CA TYR A 231 -14.05 -2.96 22.94
C TYR A 231 -14.38 -3.75 24.22
N LYS A 232 -13.38 -3.98 25.07
CA LYS A 232 -13.57 -4.66 26.36
C LYS A 232 -14.53 -3.91 27.29
N ASN A 233 -14.47 -2.59 27.30
CA ASN A 233 -15.37 -1.76 28.10
C ASN A 233 -16.83 -1.78 27.61
N VAL A 234 -17.03 -1.97 26.31
CA VAL A 234 -18.37 -2.13 25.73
C VAL A 234 -18.94 -3.52 26.02
N LEU A 235 -18.10 -4.57 25.97
CA LEU A 235 -18.52 -5.95 26.23
C LEU A 235 -18.74 -6.28 27.71
N GLN A 236 -18.08 -5.57 28.63
CA GLN A 236 -18.36 -5.78 30.07
C GLN A 236 -19.72 -5.20 30.40
N PRO A 237 -20.73 -6.04 30.76
CA PRO A 237 -22.00 -5.53 31.23
C PRO A 237 -21.74 -4.79 32.54
N LYS A 238 -21.72 -3.48 32.50
CA LYS A 238 -21.73 -2.66 33.71
C LYS A 238 -22.96 -3.08 34.49
N ARG A 239 -22.78 -3.41 35.80
CA ARG A 239 -23.83 -3.83 36.71
C ARG A 239 -25.07 -2.99 36.50
N ALA A 240 -26.23 -3.60 36.50
CA ALA A 240 -27.54 -3.04 36.13
C ALA A 240 -27.92 -1.71 36.79
N ASP A 241 -27.24 -1.32 37.85
CA ASP A 241 -27.50 -0.07 38.60
C ASP A 241 -26.87 1.18 37.94
N ASP A 242 -25.88 1.02 37.07
CA ASP A 242 -25.25 2.16 36.35
C ASP A 242 -26.03 2.53 35.07
N TRP A 243 -26.88 1.63 34.58
CA TRP A 243 -27.67 1.82 33.35
C TRP A 243 -28.72 2.92 33.48
N ARG A 244 -29.31 3.11 34.69
CA ARG A 244 -30.35 4.11 34.91
C ARG A 244 -29.82 5.53 35.07
N ARG A 245 -28.54 5.74 35.39
CA ARG A 245 -27.94 7.07 35.57
C ARG A 245 -27.36 7.70 34.29
N LYS A 246 -27.12 6.95 33.24
CA LYS A 246 -26.40 7.43 32.04
C LYS A 246 -27.18 7.41 30.74
N GLN A 247 -28.52 7.32 30.82
CA GLN A 247 -29.38 7.36 29.62
C GLN A 247 -29.41 8.73 28.92
N GLY A 248 -28.72 9.75 29.49
CA GLY A 248 -28.64 11.10 28.95
C GLY A 248 -27.32 11.46 28.23
N ASP A 249 -26.28 10.60 28.34
CA ASP A 249 -24.91 10.98 27.91
C ASP A 249 -24.30 9.97 26.91
N PHE A 250 -25.14 9.16 26.23
CA PHE A 250 -24.70 8.06 25.36
C PHE A 250 -24.56 8.43 23.89
N ASP A 251 -24.80 9.70 23.52
CA ASP A 251 -24.84 10.10 22.11
C ASP A 251 -23.46 10.40 21.49
N ASN A 252 -22.34 10.23 22.20
CA ASN A 252 -21.04 10.63 21.62
C ASN A 252 -19.83 9.76 22.05
N LYS A 253 -20.00 8.48 22.38
CA LYS A 253 -18.87 7.57 22.44
C LYS A 253 -18.86 6.74 21.18
N GLU A 254 -17.92 7.03 20.29
CA GLU A 254 -17.61 6.22 19.12
C GLU A 254 -17.60 4.74 19.49
N ALA A 255 -18.49 3.98 18.88
CA ALA A 255 -18.49 2.54 19.01
C ALA A 255 -17.12 2.03 18.52
N PRO A 256 -16.48 1.09 19.25
CA PRO A 256 -15.18 0.58 18.84
C PRO A 256 -15.28 -0.01 17.44
N ASP A 257 -14.41 0.47 16.53
CA ASP A 257 -14.39 0.01 15.15
C ASP A 257 -13.63 -1.32 15.05
N ARG A 258 -14.39 -2.39 14.91
CA ARG A 258 -13.84 -3.74 14.79
C ARG A 258 -12.94 -3.89 13.56
N LEU A 259 -13.30 -3.24 12.45
CA LEU A 259 -12.53 -3.26 11.22
C LEU A 259 -11.14 -2.62 11.46
N LEU A 260 -11.09 -1.49 12.15
CA LEU A 260 -9.83 -0.82 12.50
C LEU A 260 -8.91 -1.74 13.33
N SER A 261 -9.46 -2.41 14.35
CA SER A 261 -8.71 -3.38 15.17
C SER A 261 -8.14 -4.55 14.35
N LEU A 262 -8.90 -5.07 13.38
CA LEU A 262 -8.45 -6.14 12.49
C LEU A 262 -7.36 -5.65 11.54
N LEU A 263 -7.50 -4.45 10.97
CA LEU A 263 -6.51 -3.84 10.08
C LEU A 263 -5.20 -3.57 10.82
N LEU A 264 -5.25 -3.01 12.04
CA LEU A 264 -4.06 -2.80 12.88
C LEU A 264 -3.36 -4.12 13.22
N SER A 265 -4.11 -5.16 13.55
CA SER A 265 -3.54 -6.49 13.82
C SER A 265 -2.80 -7.06 12.60
N ASN A 266 -3.39 -6.93 11.39
CA ASN A 266 -2.76 -7.35 10.15
C ASN A 266 -1.51 -6.51 9.83
N GLN A 267 -1.58 -5.19 10.04
CA GLN A 267 -0.45 -4.28 9.87
C GLN A 267 0.73 -4.67 10.75
N ILE A 268 0.50 -4.92 12.04
CA ILE A 268 1.53 -5.36 12.99
C ILE A 268 2.16 -6.69 12.52
N SER A 269 1.35 -7.67 12.13
CA SER A 269 1.84 -8.97 11.66
C SER A 269 2.75 -8.83 10.44
N GLN A 270 2.34 -8.05 9.45
CA GLN A 270 3.12 -7.84 8.24
C GLN A 270 4.39 -7.04 8.52
N TYR A 271 4.31 -6.08 9.44
CA TYR A 271 5.47 -5.30 9.85
C TYR A 271 6.53 -6.14 10.55
N CYS A 272 6.12 -7.04 11.42
CA CYS A 272 7.02 -8.02 12.03
C CYS A 272 7.71 -8.90 10.97
N SER A 273 6.99 -9.30 9.91
CA SER A 273 7.56 -10.04 8.79
C SER A 273 8.59 -9.23 8.01
N GLN A 274 8.34 -7.93 7.80
CA GLN A 274 9.30 -7.03 7.12
C GLN A 274 10.57 -6.82 7.95
N ILE A 275 10.44 -6.63 9.27
CA ILE A 275 11.59 -6.53 10.17
C ILE A 275 12.41 -7.82 10.14
N HIS A 276 11.74 -8.97 10.14
CA HIS A 276 12.42 -10.27 10.05
C HIS A 276 13.19 -10.42 8.74
N GLU A 277 12.60 -10.04 7.61
CA GLU A 277 13.27 -10.05 6.31
C GLU A 277 14.46 -9.10 6.26
N PHE A 278 14.33 -7.89 6.81
CA PHE A 278 15.41 -6.91 6.89
C PHE A 278 16.57 -7.41 7.76
N THR A 279 16.28 -7.99 8.91
CA THR A 279 17.32 -8.57 9.79
C THR A 279 18.02 -9.73 9.12
N GLY A 280 17.30 -10.60 8.42
CA GLY A 280 17.90 -11.70 7.65
C GLY A 280 18.86 -11.21 6.58
N ARG A 281 18.51 -10.15 5.84
CA ARG A 281 19.40 -9.51 4.86
C ARG A 281 20.63 -8.88 5.52
N SER A 282 20.48 -8.25 6.68
CA SER A 282 21.57 -7.64 7.42
C SER A 282 22.55 -8.69 7.92
N PHE A 283 22.08 -9.83 8.44
CA PHE A 283 22.94 -10.97 8.78
C PHE A 283 23.68 -11.54 7.57
N GLY A 284 23.02 -11.64 6.42
CA GLY A 284 23.66 -12.04 5.16
C GLY A 284 24.81 -11.11 4.76
N LYS A 285 24.63 -9.78 4.89
CA LYS A 285 25.68 -8.79 4.63
C LYS A 285 26.87 -8.96 5.59
N LEU A 286 26.59 -9.15 6.88
CA LEU A 286 27.65 -9.39 7.90
C LEU A 286 28.44 -10.67 7.61
N PHE A 287 27.77 -11.73 7.20
CA PHE A 287 28.41 -12.99 6.85
C PHE A 287 29.32 -12.82 5.63
N LEU A 288 28.87 -12.12 4.60
CA LEU A 288 29.66 -11.83 3.41
C LEU A 288 30.90 -10.98 3.76
N ALA A 289 30.71 -9.91 4.53
CA ALA A 289 31.81 -9.07 4.99
C ALA A 289 32.86 -9.88 5.79
N GLY A 290 32.40 -10.74 6.70
CA GLY A 290 33.29 -11.61 7.48
C GLY A 290 34.02 -12.66 6.62
N SER A 291 33.38 -13.20 5.58
CA SER A 291 34.03 -14.13 4.66
C SER A 291 35.11 -13.47 3.80
N MET A 292 34.86 -12.24 3.32
CA MET A 292 35.83 -11.44 2.59
C MET A 292 37.05 -11.08 3.43
N GLN A 293 36.82 -10.75 4.71
CA GLN A 293 37.93 -10.42 5.62
C GLN A 293 38.83 -11.63 5.89
N ARG A 294 38.28 -12.83 6.00
CA ARG A 294 39.06 -14.07 6.15
C ARG A 294 39.87 -14.38 4.89
N SER A 295 39.29 -14.24 3.71
CA SER A 295 40.00 -14.47 2.45
C SER A 295 41.19 -13.52 2.23
N ILE A 296 41.14 -12.31 2.81
CA ILE A 296 42.24 -11.34 2.77
C ILE A 296 43.35 -11.71 3.80
N GLN A 297 42.99 -12.32 4.93
CA GLN A 297 43.98 -12.76 5.95
C GLN A 297 44.71 -14.05 5.54
N ASP A 298 44.10 -14.87 4.71
CA ASP A 298 44.66 -16.16 4.23
C ASP A 298 45.46 -15.99 2.93
N SER A 299 45.50 -14.79 2.34
CA SER A 299 46.32 -14.44 1.16
C SER A 299 47.55 -13.59 1.52
#